data_0635a0b388cf60e8c082c987ec29624f
#
_entry.id   0635a0b388cf60e8c082c987ec29624f
#
_cell.length_a   1.000
_cell.length_b   1.000
_cell.length_c   1.000
_cell.angle_alpha   90.00
_cell.angle_beta   90.00
_cell.angle_gamma   90.00
#
_symmetry.space_group_name_H-M   'P 1'
#
loop_
_entity.id
_entity.type
_entity.pdbx_description
1 polymer ?
#
loop_
_entity_poly.entity_id
_entity_poly.type
_entity_poly.pdbx_seq_one_letter_code
_entity_poly.pdbx_strand_id
1 'polypeptide(L)'
;MTRLTWLCACIGLSACIITAETDPVCGDGQREGTEECDDGNNAGGDGCTSTCVLEPYCGDGVLDAGEECDDGNNAAGDSCSAACVIEPFCGDGTVDSGEQCDDGDRDPGDGCSATCRTELSYATTANWSFSTTQAPTVALSCPVGFDTVAVYSQALGVNDAPVGTPVIDLFSCATGTGTTVPLFQGRYRTYVAVTNTAGTLTYATSTSAIVDLTTGNKTFTTKIFTNGGYFQLAWNLIGATSNNALTCTTAPNNGISVVSTDVATPTSFRDDVFTCSGGSGLTSELAEGTYTVSVSAIDNGGLSIGTAPTLTNKVIMAPNKVTDLGTVTIPIDGL
;
A
#
# COMPACT_ATOMS: atom_id res chain seq x y z
N MET A 1 11.35 4.93 65.97
CA MET A 1 11.53 4.18 67.27
C MET A 1 11.40 2.69 66.90
N THR A 2 12.51 2.00 66.95
CA THR A 2 12.60 0.58 66.57
C THR A 2 12.00 -0.29 67.67
N ARG A 3 10.91 -0.94 67.46
CA ARG A 3 10.40 -1.94 68.43
C ARG A 3 11.03 -3.29 68.09
N LEU A 4 11.78 -3.85 69.02
CA LEU A 4 12.35 -5.19 68.91
C LEU A 4 11.33 -6.20 69.42
N THR A 5 10.73 -6.98 68.53
CA THR A 5 9.86 -8.10 68.90
C THR A 5 10.68 -9.39 68.94
N TRP A 6 10.79 -10.02 70.11
CA TRP A 6 11.51 -11.29 70.27
C TRP A 6 10.55 -12.48 69.99
N LEU A 7 10.77 -13.17 68.90
CA LEU A 7 10.16 -14.48 68.71
C LEU A 7 11.24 -15.57 68.88
N CYS A 8 11.27 -16.23 70.01
CA CYS A 8 12.11 -17.37 70.26
C CYS A 8 11.37 -18.67 69.89
N ALA A 9 11.67 -19.30 68.71
CA ALA A 9 11.32 -20.64 68.44
C ALA A 9 12.48 -21.58 68.68
N CYS A 10 12.50 -22.31 69.80
CA CYS A 10 13.52 -23.31 70.13
C CYS A 10 13.20 -24.60 69.42
N ILE A 11 13.98 -24.95 68.36
CA ILE A 11 14.16 -26.33 67.91
C ILE A 11 15.69 -26.52 67.75
N GLY A 12 16.24 -27.29 68.64
CA GLY A 12 17.58 -27.89 68.75
C GLY A 12 18.73 -27.30 67.93
N LEU A 13 19.75 -26.76 68.65
CA LEU A 13 21.06 -26.27 68.24
C LEU A 13 21.15 -24.91 67.49
N SER A 14 21.35 -23.87 68.29
CA SER A 14 22.23 -22.75 68.04
C SER A 14 22.16 -21.98 66.73
N ALA A 15 21.16 -21.17 66.55
CA ALA A 15 21.26 -19.84 65.99
C ALA A 15 19.97 -19.06 66.25
N CYS A 16 19.99 -18.02 67.05
CA CYS A 16 18.92 -17.03 67.09
C CYS A 16 19.09 -16.15 65.87
N ILE A 17 18.20 -16.29 64.86
CA ILE A 17 18.12 -15.33 63.74
C ILE A 17 17.30 -14.18 64.23
N ILE A 18 17.93 -13.03 64.42
CA ILE A 18 17.25 -11.75 64.69
C ILE A 18 16.92 -11.18 63.31
N THR A 19 15.66 -11.28 62.91
CA THR A 19 15.15 -10.48 61.80
C THR A 19 14.76 -9.12 62.38
N ALA A 20 15.49 -8.10 62.03
CA ALA A 20 15.03 -6.73 62.24
C ALA A 20 13.93 -6.46 61.22
N GLU A 21 12.69 -6.43 61.67
CA GLU A 21 11.66 -5.79 60.86
C GLU A 21 11.87 -4.27 60.97
N THR A 22 12.21 -3.65 59.85
CA THR A 22 12.18 -2.20 59.74
C THR A 22 10.71 -1.75 59.73
N ASP A 23 10.37 -0.77 60.57
CA ASP A 23 9.05 -0.14 60.43
C ASP A 23 8.97 0.45 58.99
N PRO A 24 7.82 0.28 58.29
CA PRO A 24 7.60 0.87 56.97
C PRO A 24 7.87 2.39 57.03
N VAL A 25 8.66 2.87 56.10
CA VAL A 25 9.06 4.28 56.00
C VAL A 25 8.61 4.86 54.66
N CYS A 26 7.51 5.58 54.72
CA CYS A 26 6.98 6.28 53.56
C CYS A 26 7.99 7.26 52.97
N GLY A 27 8.18 7.18 51.62
CA GLY A 27 9.08 8.06 50.87
C GLY A 27 10.53 7.58 50.77
N ASP A 28 10.83 6.33 51.07
CA ASP A 28 12.17 5.76 50.94
C ASP A 28 12.40 5.02 49.58
N GLY A 29 11.36 4.92 48.73
CA GLY A 29 11.40 4.27 47.43
C GLY A 29 11.14 2.77 47.48
N GLN A 30 10.72 2.22 48.64
CA GLN A 30 10.41 0.81 48.78
C GLN A 30 9.02 0.64 49.40
N ARG A 31 8.07 0.10 48.64
CA ARG A 31 6.73 -0.19 49.15
C ARG A 31 6.75 -1.34 50.15
N GLU A 32 6.55 -1.01 51.45
CA GLU A 32 6.66 -1.93 52.57
C GLU A 32 5.35 -2.01 53.38
N GLY A 33 5.14 -3.14 54.04
CA GLY A 33 4.07 -3.32 55.05
C GLY A 33 2.65 -3.00 54.56
N THR A 34 2.07 -1.90 55.01
CA THR A 34 0.69 -1.45 54.69
C THR A 34 0.65 -0.23 53.79
N GLU A 35 1.73 0.11 53.14
CA GLU A 35 1.79 1.21 52.19
C GLU A 35 1.04 0.89 50.90
N GLU A 36 0.20 1.82 50.43
CA GLU A 36 -0.50 1.71 49.13
C GLU A 36 0.43 2.08 47.98
N CYS A 37 1.38 3.01 48.23
CA CYS A 37 2.38 3.49 47.30
C CYS A 37 3.64 3.93 48.02
N ASP A 38 4.77 4.09 47.31
CA ASP A 38 5.98 4.81 47.73
C ASP A 38 6.71 5.30 46.47
N ASP A 39 6.82 6.60 46.29
CA ASP A 39 7.44 7.26 45.14
C ASP A 39 8.88 7.78 45.42
N GLY A 40 9.40 7.46 46.63
CA GLY A 40 10.75 7.82 47.02
C GLY A 40 10.90 9.20 47.62
N ASN A 41 9.78 9.86 47.94
CA ASN A 41 9.79 11.15 48.61
C ASN A 41 8.51 11.35 49.50
N ASN A 42 8.40 12.46 50.19
CA ASN A 42 7.24 12.79 51.02
C ASN A 42 6.50 14.05 50.52
N ALA A 43 6.69 14.40 49.24
CA ALA A 43 5.89 15.46 48.62
C ALA A 43 4.51 14.91 48.27
N GLY A 44 3.52 15.74 48.12
CA GLY A 44 2.21 15.33 47.64
C GLY A 44 1.93 15.93 46.25
N GLY A 45 1.09 15.28 45.48
CA GLY A 45 0.74 15.68 44.11
C GLY A 45 1.62 15.08 43.01
N ASP A 46 2.31 14.00 43.31
CA ASP A 46 3.22 13.27 42.41
C ASP A 46 2.98 11.74 42.39
N GLY A 47 1.82 11.32 42.95
CA GLY A 47 1.35 9.95 42.88
C GLY A 47 1.24 9.27 44.25
N CYS A 48 1.94 9.79 45.30
CA CYS A 48 1.89 9.22 46.62
C CYS A 48 1.88 10.29 47.72
N THR A 49 0.93 10.21 48.65
CA THR A 49 0.91 11.13 49.80
C THR A 49 2.08 10.87 50.74
N SER A 50 2.42 11.87 51.59
CA SER A 50 3.39 11.72 52.69
C SER A 50 3.03 10.64 53.72
N THR A 51 1.88 9.99 53.60
CA THR A 51 1.38 8.87 54.43
C THR A 51 1.24 7.58 53.62
N CYS A 52 1.83 7.50 52.45
CA CYS A 52 1.83 6.35 51.55
C CYS A 52 0.43 5.86 51.13
N VAL A 53 -0.44 6.78 50.87
CA VAL A 53 -1.77 6.55 50.28
C VAL A 53 -1.70 7.06 48.84
N LEU A 54 -2.22 6.28 47.87
CA LEU A 54 -2.32 6.68 46.46
C LEU A 54 -3.08 8.02 46.37
N GLU A 55 -2.50 8.96 45.64
CA GLU A 55 -3.15 10.23 45.30
C GLU A 55 -3.81 10.10 43.91
N PRO A 56 -4.99 10.71 43.76
CA PRO A 56 -5.51 10.99 42.41
C PRO A 56 -4.50 11.81 41.66
N TYR A 57 -4.05 11.30 40.53
CA TYR A 57 -2.94 11.89 39.76
C TYR A 57 -3.19 11.78 38.29
N CYS A 58 -3.32 12.92 37.64
CA CYS A 58 -3.50 12.98 36.19
C CYS A 58 -2.35 12.31 35.45
N GLY A 59 -2.67 11.35 34.57
CA GLY A 59 -1.72 10.62 33.74
C GLY A 59 -1.22 9.30 34.32
N ASP A 60 -1.92 8.74 35.32
CA ASP A 60 -1.58 7.43 35.89
C ASP A 60 -2.33 6.26 35.24
N GLY A 61 -3.25 6.54 34.33
CA GLY A 61 -4.08 5.56 33.63
C GLY A 61 -5.34 5.15 34.37
N VAL A 62 -5.70 5.86 35.44
CA VAL A 62 -6.94 5.62 36.25
C VAL A 62 -7.74 6.89 36.30
N LEU A 63 -8.96 6.88 35.77
CA LEU A 63 -9.87 8.03 35.84
C LEU A 63 -10.32 8.29 37.29
N ASP A 64 -9.77 9.29 37.94
CA ASP A 64 -10.02 9.64 39.31
C ASP A 64 -11.12 10.69 39.51
N ALA A 65 -11.56 10.87 40.76
CA ALA A 65 -12.60 11.84 41.11
C ALA A 65 -12.09 13.28 40.94
N GLY A 66 -12.57 13.97 39.92
CA GLY A 66 -12.19 15.35 39.57
C GLY A 66 -11.50 15.48 38.25
N GLU A 67 -11.23 14.35 37.57
CA GLU A 67 -10.72 14.29 36.24
C GLU A 67 -11.83 14.08 35.21
N GLU A 68 -11.70 14.67 34.03
CA GLU A 68 -12.59 14.44 32.90
C GLU A 68 -12.09 13.26 32.03
N CYS A 69 -10.77 13.04 32.02
CA CYS A 69 -10.08 11.96 31.28
C CYS A 69 -8.76 11.60 31.97
N ASP A 70 -8.23 10.42 31.69
CA ASP A 70 -6.86 10.02 31.97
C ASP A 70 -6.42 9.03 30.84
N ASP A 71 -5.36 9.33 30.14
CA ASP A 71 -4.80 8.50 29.05
C ASP A 71 -3.45 7.84 29.41
N GLY A 72 -3.06 7.94 30.71
CA GLY A 72 -1.86 7.32 31.25
C GLY A 72 -0.58 8.14 31.05
N ASN A 73 -0.70 9.41 30.67
CA ASN A 73 0.45 10.31 30.56
C ASN A 73 0.03 11.79 30.70
N ASN A 74 1.01 12.70 30.74
CA ASN A 74 0.78 14.15 30.84
C ASN A 74 1.13 14.89 29.54
N ALA A 75 1.14 14.21 28.41
CA ALA A 75 1.32 14.86 27.10
C ALA A 75 0.03 15.58 26.69
N ALA A 76 0.13 16.56 25.83
CA ALA A 76 -1.03 17.25 25.28
C ALA A 76 -1.20 16.89 23.80
N GLY A 77 -2.45 16.82 23.33
CA GLY A 77 -2.80 16.55 21.93
C GLY A 77 -2.99 15.07 21.61
N ASP A 78 -3.28 14.25 22.61
CA ASP A 78 -3.52 12.80 22.51
C ASP A 78 -4.83 12.36 23.20
N SER A 79 -5.72 13.28 23.43
CA SER A 79 -7.08 13.20 23.96
C SER A 79 -7.25 13.64 25.42
N CYS A 80 -6.20 13.67 26.23
CA CYS A 80 -6.26 14.14 27.58
C CYS A 80 -5.14 15.14 27.88
N SER A 81 -5.49 16.32 28.40
CA SER A 81 -4.49 17.32 28.78
C SER A 81 -3.77 16.94 30.06
N ALA A 82 -2.62 17.55 30.32
CA ALA A 82 -1.88 17.42 31.57
C ALA A 82 -2.67 17.90 32.83
N ALA A 83 -3.86 18.45 32.63
CA ALA A 83 -4.81 18.84 33.70
C ALA A 83 -6.03 17.92 33.75
N CYS A 84 -5.99 16.77 33.09
CA CYS A 84 -7.09 15.81 33.00
C CYS A 84 -8.41 16.40 32.50
N VAL A 85 -8.31 17.28 31.51
CA VAL A 85 -9.42 17.84 30.76
C VAL A 85 -9.39 17.26 29.34
N ILE A 86 -10.54 16.81 28.85
CA ILE A 86 -10.67 16.30 27.48
C ILE A 86 -10.19 17.35 26.48
N GLU A 87 -9.24 16.98 25.66
CA GLU A 87 -8.72 17.85 24.59
C GLU A 87 -9.46 17.53 23.28
N PRO A 88 -9.78 18.55 22.49
CA PRO A 88 -10.17 18.36 21.10
C PRO A 88 -9.10 17.60 20.35
N PHE A 89 -9.48 16.47 19.75
CA PHE A 89 -8.51 15.54 19.21
C PHE A 89 -9.05 14.90 17.92
N CYS A 90 -8.38 15.15 16.82
CA CYS A 90 -8.74 14.54 15.55
C CYS A 90 -8.73 13.01 15.64
N GLY A 91 -9.87 12.38 15.33
CA GLY A 91 -10.08 10.93 15.38
C GLY A 91 -10.76 10.42 16.66
N ASP A 92 -11.42 11.29 17.42
CA ASP A 92 -12.19 10.90 18.62
C ASP A 92 -13.70 10.65 18.34
N GLY A 93 -14.13 10.89 17.10
CA GLY A 93 -15.52 10.74 16.66
C GLY A 93 -16.38 11.97 16.89
N THR A 94 -15.79 13.11 17.30
CA THR A 94 -16.50 14.36 17.57
C THR A 94 -15.88 15.51 16.77
N VAL A 95 -16.66 16.20 15.95
CA VAL A 95 -16.13 17.34 15.18
C VAL A 95 -15.92 18.55 16.11
N ASP A 96 -14.69 18.83 16.43
CA ASP A 96 -14.26 19.87 17.32
C ASP A 96 -13.93 21.20 16.64
N SER A 97 -13.63 22.23 17.48
CA SER A 97 -13.29 23.56 16.97
C SER A 97 -11.95 23.53 16.23
N GLY A 98 -11.98 23.76 14.92
CA GLY A 98 -10.82 23.75 14.03
C GLY A 98 -10.80 22.56 13.08
N GLU A 99 -11.69 21.61 13.26
CA GLU A 99 -11.91 20.46 12.42
C GLU A 99 -12.99 20.70 11.37
N GLN A 100 -12.89 20.02 10.25
CA GLN A 100 -13.91 20.00 9.19
C GLN A 100 -14.74 18.72 9.22
N CYS A 101 -14.18 17.66 9.78
CA CYS A 101 -14.76 16.34 9.93
C CYS A 101 -14.03 15.59 11.04
N ASP A 102 -14.67 14.57 11.58
CA ASP A 102 -14.09 13.53 12.42
C ASP A 102 -14.89 12.25 12.18
N ASP A 103 -14.23 11.14 11.83
CA ASP A 103 -14.86 9.83 11.56
C ASP A 103 -14.45 8.76 12.59
N GLY A 104 -13.74 9.19 13.64
CA GLY A 104 -13.37 8.34 14.78
C GLY A 104 -12.02 7.67 14.66
N ASP A 105 -11.23 8.00 13.63
CA ASP A 105 -9.83 7.56 13.52
C ASP A 105 -8.96 8.59 12.76
N ARG A 106 -7.74 8.21 12.42
CA ARG A 106 -6.79 9.05 11.67
C ARG A 106 -6.36 8.42 10.36
N ASP A 107 -7.08 7.43 9.89
CA ASP A 107 -6.77 6.78 8.64
C ASP A 107 -7.28 7.63 7.47
N PRO A 108 -6.46 7.92 6.45
CA PRO A 108 -6.93 8.67 5.28
C PRO A 108 -7.63 7.75 4.29
N GLY A 109 -8.66 8.26 3.63
CA GLY A 109 -9.34 7.57 2.53
C GLY A 109 -10.71 7.00 2.88
N ASP A 110 -11.34 7.48 3.95
CA ASP A 110 -12.66 7.07 4.46
C ASP A 110 -13.63 8.24 4.68
N GLY A 111 -13.17 9.46 4.51
CA GLY A 111 -14.00 10.67 4.56
C GLY A 111 -13.37 11.81 5.34
N CYS A 112 -12.49 11.49 6.28
CA CYS A 112 -11.76 12.47 7.04
C CYS A 112 -10.25 12.16 7.03
N SER A 113 -9.44 13.16 6.77
CA SER A 113 -7.99 12.99 6.77
C SER A 113 -7.42 12.94 8.18
N ALA A 114 -6.19 12.41 8.34
CA ALA A 114 -5.47 12.39 9.62
C ALA A 114 -5.28 13.78 10.29
N THR A 115 -5.70 14.86 9.63
CA THR A 115 -5.69 16.25 10.16
C THR A 115 -7.06 16.86 10.21
N CYS A 116 -8.11 16.03 10.28
CA CYS A 116 -9.52 16.41 10.35
C CYS A 116 -9.98 17.40 9.26
N ARG A 117 -9.59 17.08 8.02
CA ARG A 117 -10.04 17.79 6.83
C ARG A 117 -10.88 16.87 5.98
N THR A 118 -12.04 17.34 5.53
CA THR A 118 -12.90 16.59 4.62
C THR A 118 -12.13 16.16 3.38
N GLU A 119 -12.13 14.89 3.10
CA GLU A 119 -11.51 14.34 1.92
C GLU A 119 -12.43 14.49 0.70
N LEU A 120 -11.87 14.94 -0.39
CA LEU A 120 -12.59 15.06 -1.65
C LEU A 120 -12.68 13.69 -2.33
N SER A 121 -13.83 13.42 -2.92
CA SER A 121 -14.03 12.20 -3.70
C SER A 121 -14.34 12.52 -5.16
N TYR A 122 -13.84 11.67 -6.07
CA TYR A 122 -13.96 11.84 -7.51
C TYR A 122 -14.28 10.49 -8.17
N ALA A 123 -14.97 10.55 -9.31
CA ALA A 123 -15.33 9.35 -10.05
C ALA A 123 -14.42 9.14 -11.26
N THR A 124 -14.28 7.87 -11.65
CA THR A 124 -13.67 7.47 -12.92
C THR A 124 -14.76 7.09 -13.91
N THR A 125 -14.76 7.71 -15.07
CA THR A 125 -15.56 7.23 -16.20
C THR A 125 -14.71 6.23 -16.99
N ALA A 126 -15.05 4.97 -16.93
CA ALA A 126 -14.41 3.90 -17.69
C ALA A 126 -15.13 3.72 -19.03
N ASN A 127 -14.35 3.72 -20.12
CA ASN A 127 -14.82 3.40 -21.47
C ASN A 127 -14.13 2.12 -21.93
N TRP A 128 -14.89 1.19 -22.50
CA TRP A 128 -14.36 -0.06 -23.02
C TRP A 128 -14.91 -0.36 -24.41
N SER A 129 -14.11 -1.05 -25.20
CA SER A 129 -14.50 -1.51 -26.52
C SER A 129 -13.83 -2.85 -26.83
N PHE A 130 -14.39 -3.58 -27.76
CA PHE A 130 -13.84 -4.85 -28.25
C PHE A 130 -13.39 -4.69 -29.69
N SER A 131 -12.25 -5.29 -30.03
CA SER A 131 -11.73 -5.28 -31.40
C SER A 131 -10.85 -6.49 -31.68
N THR A 132 -10.51 -6.68 -32.95
CA THR A 132 -9.47 -7.62 -33.36
C THR A 132 -8.13 -6.91 -33.44
N THR A 133 -7.02 -7.68 -33.33
CA THR A 133 -5.64 -7.16 -33.46
C THR A 133 -5.22 -6.93 -34.91
N GLN A 134 -5.96 -7.46 -35.90
CA GLN A 134 -5.64 -7.35 -37.31
C GLN A 134 -6.19 -6.08 -37.93
N ALA A 135 -5.45 -5.47 -38.86
CA ALA A 135 -5.92 -4.34 -39.64
C ALA A 135 -6.69 -4.81 -40.89
N PRO A 136 -7.85 -4.19 -41.21
CA PRO A 136 -8.53 -3.16 -40.42
C PRO A 136 -9.08 -3.74 -39.11
N THR A 137 -8.90 -3.00 -37.99
CA THR A 137 -9.50 -3.39 -36.71
C THR A 137 -11.02 -3.40 -36.83
N VAL A 138 -11.64 -4.51 -36.49
CA VAL A 138 -13.11 -4.64 -36.50
C VAL A 138 -13.61 -4.39 -35.07
N ALA A 139 -14.50 -3.42 -34.94
CA ALA A 139 -15.23 -3.22 -33.70
C ALA A 139 -16.19 -4.38 -33.48
N LEU A 140 -16.19 -4.95 -32.30
CA LEU A 140 -17.02 -6.08 -31.92
C LEU A 140 -17.98 -5.70 -30.81
N SER A 141 -19.08 -6.42 -30.71
CA SER A 141 -19.99 -6.37 -29.56
C SER A 141 -19.44 -7.21 -28.41
N CYS A 142 -20.11 -7.12 -27.27
CA CYS A 142 -19.84 -7.98 -26.11
C CYS A 142 -19.85 -9.46 -26.50
N PRO A 143 -18.93 -10.26 -25.96
CA PRO A 143 -18.92 -11.71 -26.20
C PRO A 143 -20.20 -12.36 -25.68
N VAL A 144 -20.71 -13.34 -26.41
CA VAL A 144 -21.96 -14.04 -26.04
C VAL A 144 -21.79 -14.71 -24.67
N GLY A 145 -22.73 -14.45 -23.76
CA GLY A 145 -22.72 -14.97 -22.39
C GLY A 145 -21.86 -14.14 -21.39
N PHE A 146 -21.27 -13.04 -21.86
CA PHE A 146 -20.46 -12.13 -21.03
C PHE A 146 -21.01 -10.70 -21.17
N ASP A 147 -22.05 -10.42 -20.44
CA ASP A 147 -22.87 -9.21 -20.55
C ASP A 147 -22.57 -8.16 -19.48
N THR A 148 -21.64 -8.45 -18.58
CA THR A 148 -21.23 -7.58 -17.48
C THR A 148 -19.77 -7.15 -17.62
N VAL A 149 -19.52 -5.88 -17.32
CA VAL A 149 -18.15 -5.34 -17.13
C VAL A 149 -18.01 -4.90 -15.68
N ALA A 150 -17.02 -5.46 -15.01
CA ALA A 150 -16.59 -5.04 -13.70
C ALA A 150 -15.40 -4.06 -13.83
N VAL A 151 -15.55 -2.86 -13.32
CA VAL A 151 -14.47 -1.87 -13.21
C VAL A 151 -13.83 -2.02 -11.84
N TYR A 152 -12.55 -2.34 -11.81
CA TYR A 152 -11.76 -2.49 -10.59
C TYR A 152 -10.96 -1.22 -10.37
N SER A 153 -11.05 -0.68 -9.16
CA SER A 153 -10.29 0.49 -8.71
C SER A 153 -9.54 0.12 -7.42
N GLN A 154 -8.26 -0.22 -7.57
CA GLN A 154 -7.37 -0.58 -6.46
C GLN A 154 -6.60 0.65 -6.00
N ALA A 155 -6.82 1.10 -4.77
CA ALA A 155 -6.06 2.19 -4.18
C ALA A 155 -4.56 1.88 -4.12
N LEU A 156 -3.73 2.90 -4.31
CA LEU A 156 -2.28 2.81 -4.34
C LEU A 156 -1.67 3.73 -3.28
N GLY A 157 -0.81 3.14 -2.46
CA GLY A 157 0.01 3.86 -1.48
C GLY A 157 1.39 4.25 -2.04
N VAL A 158 2.35 4.35 -1.15
CA VAL A 158 3.73 4.70 -1.48
C VAL A 158 4.32 3.69 -2.47
N ASN A 159 5.04 4.19 -3.48
CA ASN A 159 5.63 3.38 -4.57
C ASN A 159 4.62 2.55 -5.36
N ASP A 160 3.38 3.02 -5.49
CA ASP A 160 2.28 2.34 -6.18
C ASP A 160 1.97 0.93 -5.63
N ALA A 161 2.26 0.70 -4.36
CA ALA A 161 1.87 -0.51 -3.66
C ALA A 161 0.34 -0.54 -3.46
N PRO A 162 -0.34 -1.67 -3.68
CA PRO A 162 -1.78 -1.77 -3.46
C PRO A 162 -2.11 -1.63 -1.97
N VAL A 163 -3.18 -0.89 -1.67
CA VAL A 163 -3.70 -0.66 -0.31
C VAL A 163 -5.15 -1.12 -0.26
N GLY A 164 -5.51 -1.86 0.77
CA GLY A 164 -6.87 -2.36 0.96
C GLY A 164 -7.35 -3.30 -0.13
N THR A 165 -8.66 -3.48 -0.22
CA THR A 165 -9.33 -4.25 -1.28
C THR A 165 -9.80 -3.33 -2.40
N PRO A 166 -9.82 -3.78 -3.68
CA PRO A 166 -10.31 -2.95 -4.76
C PRO A 166 -11.82 -2.69 -4.62
N VAL A 167 -12.23 -1.47 -4.95
CA VAL A 167 -13.64 -1.16 -5.20
C VAL A 167 -14.03 -1.71 -6.57
N ILE A 168 -15.19 -2.33 -6.67
CA ILE A 168 -15.67 -3.00 -7.89
C ILE A 168 -17.04 -2.45 -8.24
N ASP A 169 -17.13 -1.80 -9.41
CA ASP A 169 -18.39 -1.29 -9.97
C ASP A 169 -18.80 -2.14 -11.17
N LEU A 170 -20.08 -2.53 -11.22
CA LEU A 170 -20.62 -3.40 -12.26
C LEU A 170 -21.49 -2.61 -13.25
N PHE A 171 -21.26 -2.84 -14.53
CA PHE A 171 -21.98 -2.20 -15.62
C PHE A 171 -22.42 -3.21 -16.67
N SER A 172 -23.44 -2.86 -17.45
CA SER A 172 -23.77 -3.63 -18.64
C SER A 172 -22.64 -3.52 -19.67
N CYS A 173 -22.16 -4.64 -20.18
CA CYS A 173 -21.12 -4.66 -21.19
C CYS A 173 -21.53 -3.84 -22.44
N ALA A 174 -22.80 -3.90 -22.82
CA ALA A 174 -23.33 -3.26 -24.03
C ALA A 174 -23.28 -1.72 -23.99
N THR A 175 -23.17 -1.10 -22.83
CA THR A 175 -23.10 0.37 -22.72
C THR A 175 -21.78 0.93 -23.24
N GLY A 176 -20.70 0.16 -23.19
CA GLY A 176 -19.37 0.60 -23.59
C GLY A 176 -18.75 1.64 -22.64
N THR A 177 -19.48 2.05 -21.60
CA THR A 177 -19.06 3.06 -20.64
C THR A 177 -19.78 2.86 -19.30
N GLY A 178 -19.12 3.30 -18.22
CA GLY A 178 -19.67 3.34 -16.88
C GLY A 178 -18.90 4.31 -15.99
N THR A 179 -19.58 4.96 -15.05
CA THR A 179 -18.95 5.85 -14.08
C THR A 179 -18.99 5.19 -12.72
N THR A 180 -17.84 5.04 -12.09
CA THR A 180 -17.68 4.40 -10.78
C THR A 180 -18.40 5.19 -9.68
N VAL A 181 -18.64 4.57 -8.54
CA VAL A 181 -18.90 5.31 -7.32
C VAL A 181 -17.77 6.30 -7.06
N PRO A 182 -18.02 7.44 -6.40
CA PRO A 182 -16.95 8.34 -6.00
C PRO A 182 -15.93 7.63 -5.11
N LEU A 183 -14.65 7.79 -5.41
CA LEU A 183 -13.50 7.30 -4.67
C LEU A 183 -12.78 8.50 -4.05
N PHE A 184 -12.23 8.34 -2.87
CA PHE A 184 -11.46 9.42 -2.24
C PHE A 184 -10.25 9.81 -3.09
N GLN A 185 -9.83 11.07 -2.94
CA GLN A 185 -8.69 11.58 -3.69
C GLN A 185 -7.47 10.69 -3.50
N GLY A 186 -6.81 10.34 -4.60
CA GLY A 186 -5.67 9.40 -4.56
C GLY A 186 -5.34 8.84 -5.93
N ARG A 187 -4.40 7.90 -5.95
CA ARG A 187 -4.00 7.19 -7.15
C ARG A 187 -4.58 5.78 -7.12
N TYR A 188 -5.15 5.35 -8.22
CA TYR A 188 -5.80 4.04 -8.33
C TYR A 188 -5.26 3.27 -9.53
N ARG A 189 -4.98 1.99 -9.34
CA ARG A 189 -4.78 1.07 -10.46
C ARG A 189 -6.14 0.60 -10.92
N THR A 190 -6.53 1.02 -12.13
CA THR A 190 -7.86 0.75 -12.70
C THR A 190 -7.73 -0.19 -13.89
N TYR A 191 -8.61 -1.18 -13.96
CA TYR A 191 -8.78 -2.06 -15.11
C TYR A 191 -10.23 -2.54 -15.19
N VAL A 192 -10.62 -3.11 -16.33
CA VAL A 192 -11.93 -3.75 -16.50
C VAL A 192 -11.78 -5.25 -16.67
N ALA A 193 -12.74 -6.00 -16.13
CA ALA A 193 -12.93 -7.42 -16.40
C ALA A 193 -14.29 -7.63 -17.03
N VAL A 194 -14.34 -8.38 -18.13
CA VAL A 194 -15.58 -8.78 -18.81
C VAL A 194 -16.01 -10.11 -18.24
N THR A 195 -17.18 -10.15 -17.63
CA THR A 195 -17.66 -11.31 -16.88
C THR A 195 -19.07 -11.72 -17.32
N ASN A 196 -19.47 -12.93 -16.99
CA ASN A 196 -20.88 -13.31 -17.03
C ASN A 196 -21.66 -12.56 -15.92
N THR A 197 -22.97 -12.52 -16.00
CA THR A 197 -23.86 -11.83 -15.03
C THR A 197 -23.62 -12.28 -13.58
N ALA A 198 -23.27 -13.54 -13.39
CA ALA A 198 -23.00 -14.09 -12.05
C ALA A 198 -21.58 -13.74 -11.50
N GLY A 199 -20.71 -13.14 -12.31
CA GLY A 199 -19.31 -12.84 -11.93
C GLY A 199 -18.42 -14.07 -11.75
N THR A 200 -18.91 -15.26 -12.10
CA THR A 200 -18.20 -16.54 -11.87
C THR A 200 -17.21 -16.91 -12.97
N LEU A 201 -17.41 -16.35 -14.16
CA LEU A 201 -16.56 -16.57 -15.32
C LEU A 201 -16.06 -15.24 -15.86
N THR A 202 -14.77 -15.13 -16.12
CA THR A 202 -14.16 -13.98 -16.76
C THR A 202 -13.73 -14.34 -18.19
N TYR A 203 -14.24 -13.58 -19.15
CA TYR A 203 -13.82 -13.68 -20.55
C TYR A 203 -12.42 -13.13 -20.74
N ALA A 204 -12.23 -11.87 -20.37
CA ALA A 204 -10.94 -11.18 -20.48
C ALA A 204 -10.86 -10.04 -19.45
N THR A 205 -9.64 -9.64 -19.16
CA THR A 205 -9.34 -8.40 -18.43
C THR A 205 -8.59 -7.44 -19.35
N SER A 206 -8.83 -6.13 -19.18
CA SER A 206 -8.00 -5.12 -19.85
C SER A 206 -6.61 -5.04 -19.23
N THR A 207 -5.70 -4.35 -19.90
CA THR A 207 -4.52 -3.80 -19.24
C THR A 207 -4.94 -2.78 -18.19
N SER A 208 -4.16 -2.68 -17.12
CA SER A 208 -4.41 -1.69 -16.07
C SER A 208 -3.73 -0.35 -16.39
N ALA A 209 -4.32 0.73 -15.91
CA ALA A 209 -3.71 2.06 -15.91
C ALA A 209 -3.77 2.66 -14.51
N ILE A 210 -2.89 3.63 -14.25
CA ILE A 210 -2.97 4.44 -13.04
C ILE A 210 -3.86 5.65 -13.33
N VAL A 211 -4.95 5.76 -12.58
CA VAL A 211 -5.89 6.88 -12.61
C VAL A 211 -5.61 7.75 -11.39
N ASP A 212 -5.25 9.01 -11.62
CA ASP A 212 -4.95 9.97 -10.56
C ASP A 212 -6.18 10.85 -10.28
N LEU A 213 -6.84 10.56 -9.15
CA LEU A 213 -8.03 11.27 -8.67
C LEU A 213 -7.70 12.38 -7.65
N THR A 214 -6.46 12.88 -7.60
CA THR A 214 -6.10 13.96 -6.66
C THR A 214 -6.73 15.32 -7.00
N THR A 215 -7.15 15.53 -8.25
CA THR A 215 -7.60 16.85 -8.74
C THR A 215 -8.94 16.85 -9.47
N GLY A 216 -9.73 15.79 -9.38
CA GLY A 216 -11.05 15.72 -10.03
C GLY A 216 -11.31 14.42 -10.77
N ASN A 217 -12.52 14.33 -11.35
CA ASN A 217 -12.95 13.18 -12.13
C ASN A 217 -12.01 12.90 -13.32
N LYS A 218 -11.81 11.63 -13.62
CA LYS A 218 -10.94 11.18 -14.72
C LYS A 218 -11.66 10.22 -15.64
N THR A 219 -11.11 10.06 -16.83
CA THR A 219 -11.56 9.08 -17.80
C THR A 219 -10.47 8.03 -18.02
N PHE A 220 -10.86 6.78 -17.94
CA PHE A 220 -10.05 5.62 -18.28
C PHE A 220 -10.62 4.97 -19.54
N THR A 221 -9.83 4.80 -20.58
CA THR A 221 -10.28 4.17 -21.83
C THR A 221 -9.43 2.96 -22.14
N THR A 222 -10.07 1.85 -22.45
CA THR A 222 -9.36 0.60 -22.76
C THR A 222 -10.02 -0.15 -23.90
N LYS A 223 -9.20 -0.98 -24.58
CA LYS A 223 -9.65 -1.93 -25.59
C LYS A 223 -9.36 -3.34 -25.13
N ILE A 224 -10.23 -4.25 -25.47
CA ILE A 224 -10.09 -5.68 -25.23
C ILE A 224 -10.01 -6.38 -26.57
N PHE A 225 -8.88 -7.01 -26.84
CA PHE A 225 -8.64 -7.73 -28.08
C PHE A 225 -9.13 -9.18 -27.96
N THR A 226 -10.01 -9.58 -28.85
CA THR A 226 -10.66 -10.90 -28.79
C THR A 226 -9.80 -12.01 -29.37
N ASN A 227 -8.81 -11.68 -30.18
CA ASN A 227 -7.95 -12.61 -30.91
C ASN A 227 -6.45 -12.36 -30.70
N GLY A 228 -6.08 -11.79 -29.55
CA GLY A 228 -4.69 -11.52 -29.24
C GLY A 228 -4.45 -11.07 -27.81
N GLY A 229 -3.24 -10.60 -27.57
CA GLY A 229 -2.78 -10.18 -26.25
C GLY A 229 -1.50 -9.37 -26.32
N TYR A 230 -0.68 -9.42 -25.27
CA TYR A 230 0.50 -8.59 -25.08
C TYR A 230 1.64 -9.41 -24.48
N PHE A 231 2.88 -8.97 -24.73
CA PHE A 231 4.01 -9.32 -23.89
C PHE A 231 4.28 -8.22 -22.87
N GLN A 232 4.60 -8.63 -21.65
CA GLN A 232 5.18 -7.79 -20.62
C GLN A 232 6.60 -8.26 -20.34
N LEU A 233 7.52 -7.32 -20.12
CA LEU A 233 8.90 -7.64 -19.75
C LEU A 233 9.48 -6.52 -18.90
N ALA A 234 10.50 -6.88 -18.12
CA ALA A 234 11.41 -5.96 -17.47
C ALA A 234 12.80 -6.10 -18.06
N TRP A 235 13.71 -5.16 -17.83
CA TRP A 235 15.08 -5.22 -18.30
C TRP A 235 16.08 -4.71 -17.28
N ASN A 236 17.27 -5.30 -17.37
CA ASN A 236 18.48 -4.85 -16.70
C ASN A 236 19.58 -4.65 -17.76
N LEU A 237 20.42 -3.65 -17.55
CA LEU A 237 21.59 -3.41 -18.39
C LEU A 237 22.86 -3.87 -17.66
N ILE A 238 23.76 -4.50 -18.40
CA ILE A 238 25.09 -4.87 -17.91
C ILE A 238 26.16 -4.50 -18.94
N GLY A 239 27.37 -4.25 -18.49
CA GLY A 239 28.51 -4.12 -19.41
C GLY A 239 28.86 -5.48 -20.02
N ALA A 240 28.93 -5.60 -21.34
CA ALA A 240 29.22 -6.86 -22.05
C ALA A 240 30.58 -7.47 -21.66
N THR A 241 31.57 -6.62 -21.33
CA THR A 241 32.93 -7.06 -20.94
C THR A 241 33.07 -7.09 -19.41
N SER A 242 32.52 -6.11 -18.71
CA SER A 242 32.72 -5.94 -17.26
C SER A 242 31.73 -6.76 -16.42
N ASN A 243 30.63 -7.17 -16.99
CA ASN A 243 29.48 -7.81 -16.28
C ASN A 243 28.88 -6.96 -15.13
N ASN A 244 29.27 -5.69 -15.04
CA ASN A 244 28.75 -4.79 -14.01
C ASN A 244 27.37 -4.29 -14.39
N ALA A 245 26.52 -4.11 -13.39
CA ALA A 245 25.21 -3.48 -13.59
C ALA A 245 25.37 -2.04 -14.09
N LEU A 246 24.62 -1.69 -15.11
CA LEU A 246 24.57 -0.36 -15.70
C LEU A 246 23.22 0.30 -15.44
N THR A 247 23.23 1.62 -15.37
CA THR A 247 21.99 2.42 -15.35
C THR A 247 21.74 3.01 -16.74
N CYS A 248 20.53 3.48 -16.99
CA CYS A 248 20.21 4.16 -18.26
C CYS A 248 21.02 5.44 -18.48
N THR A 249 21.60 6.02 -17.44
CA THR A 249 22.46 7.21 -17.53
C THR A 249 23.92 6.86 -17.77
N THR A 250 24.38 5.66 -17.39
CA THR A 250 25.76 5.20 -17.61
C THR A 250 25.92 4.49 -18.96
N ALA A 251 24.85 3.90 -19.48
CA ALA A 251 24.82 3.38 -20.84
C ALA A 251 24.36 4.51 -21.80
N PRO A 252 25.01 4.76 -22.92
CA PRO A 252 24.64 5.82 -23.86
C PRO A 252 23.40 5.42 -24.67
N ASN A 253 22.33 5.02 -23.99
CA ASN A 253 21.10 4.56 -24.61
C ASN A 253 19.97 5.59 -24.46
N ASN A 254 19.01 5.56 -25.38
CA ASN A 254 17.80 6.36 -25.36
C ASN A 254 16.56 5.52 -25.10
N GLY A 255 16.60 4.24 -25.39
CA GLY A 255 15.44 3.38 -25.24
C GLY A 255 15.77 1.89 -25.30
N ILE A 256 14.73 1.12 -25.12
CA ILE A 256 14.72 -0.34 -25.28
C ILE A 256 13.75 -0.67 -26.41
N SER A 257 14.25 -1.25 -27.50
CA SER A 257 13.47 -1.79 -28.61
C SER A 257 13.13 -3.25 -28.33
N VAL A 258 11.87 -3.60 -28.51
CA VAL A 258 11.34 -4.97 -28.37
C VAL A 258 10.68 -5.35 -29.67
N VAL A 259 11.35 -6.18 -30.45
CA VAL A 259 10.84 -6.66 -31.73
C VAL A 259 10.20 -8.03 -31.55
N SER A 260 8.90 -8.10 -31.73
CA SER A 260 8.10 -9.34 -31.69
C SER A 260 7.81 -9.80 -33.12
N THR A 261 8.42 -10.91 -33.56
CA THR A 261 8.26 -11.48 -34.89
C THR A 261 7.43 -12.76 -34.85
N ASP A 262 6.36 -12.82 -35.62
CA ASP A 262 5.50 -14.01 -35.73
C ASP A 262 6.28 -15.17 -36.39
N VAL A 263 6.31 -16.32 -35.75
CA VAL A 263 7.02 -17.51 -36.26
C VAL A 263 6.36 -18.07 -37.51
N ALA A 264 5.03 -17.99 -37.61
CA ALA A 264 4.30 -18.49 -38.79
C ALA A 264 4.42 -17.54 -39.99
N THR A 265 4.55 -16.23 -39.74
CA THR A 265 4.69 -15.18 -40.74
C THR A 265 5.85 -14.24 -40.39
N PRO A 266 7.12 -14.62 -40.65
CA PRO A 266 8.29 -13.86 -40.19
C PRO A 266 8.44 -12.45 -40.78
N THR A 267 7.66 -12.11 -41.80
CA THR A 267 7.54 -10.74 -42.34
C THR A 267 6.58 -9.86 -41.49
N SER A 268 5.80 -10.47 -40.62
CA SER A 268 4.95 -9.78 -39.69
C SER A 268 5.67 -9.58 -38.34
N PHE A 269 6.01 -8.35 -38.04
CA PHE A 269 6.65 -7.99 -36.78
C PHE A 269 6.08 -6.70 -36.21
N ARG A 270 6.27 -6.52 -34.91
CA ARG A 270 6.04 -5.25 -34.18
C ARG A 270 7.34 -4.85 -33.52
N ASP A 271 7.64 -3.57 -33.59
CA ASP A 271 8.76 -2.95 -32.88
C ASP A 271 8.19 -1.92 -31.90
N ASP A 272 8.30 -2.23 -30.62
CA ASP A 272 7.86 -1.38 -29.52
C ASP A 272 9.09 -0.77 -28.86
N VAL A 273 9.13 0.56 -28.75
CA VAL A 273 10.24 1.27 -28.14
C VAL A 273 9.80 1.87 -26.80
N PHE A 274 10.54 1.51 -25.77
CA PHE A 274 10.30 1.98 -24.38
C PHE A 274 11.43 2.89 -23.93
N THR A 275 11.11 3.82 -23.01
CA THR A 275 12.17 4.58 -22.33
C THR A 275 12.96 3.65 -21.42
N CYS A 276 14.28 3.73 -21.47
CA CYS A 276 15.14 2.88 -20.65
C CYS A 276 14.82 2.99 -19.15
N SER A 277 14.59 4.20 -18.65
CA SER A 277 14.31 4.48 -17.24
C SER A 277 12.99 3.89 -16.73
N GLY A 278 12.10 3.44 -17.63
CA GLY A 278 10.87 2.76 -17.25
C GLY A 278 11.08 1.41 -16.57
N GLY A 279 12.23 0.75 -16.84
CA GLY A 279 12.60 -0.54 -16.23
C GLY A 279 11.73 -1.73 -16.65
N SER A 280 10.58 -1.47 -17.27
CA SER A 280 9.64 -2.47 -17.80
C SER A 280 8.77 -1.89 -18.90
N GLY A 281 8.15 -2.75 -19.71
CA GLY A 281 7.26 -2.36 -20.78
C GLY A 281 6.20 -3.40 -21.08
N LEU A 282 5.07 -2.93 -21.62
CA LEU A 282 4.00 -3.74 -22.20
C LEU A 282 3.99 -3.45 -23.70
N THR A 283 4.13 -4.48 -24.54
CA THR A 283 4.12 -4.33 -26.01
C THR A 283 2.78 -3.79 -26.50
N SER A 284 2.75 -3.31 -27.74
CA SER A 284 1.51 -3.17 -28.49
C SER A 284 0.81 -4.53 -28.64
N GLU A 285 -0.44 -4.50 -29.05
CA GLU A 285 -1.24 -5.70 -29.27
C GLU A 285 -0.65 -6.61 -30.34
N LEU A 286 -0.61 -7.89 -30.05
CA LEU A 286 -0.16 -8.96 -30.92
C LEU A 286 -1.30 -9.97 -31.15
N ALA A 287 -1.41 -10.50 -32.34
CA ALA A 287 -2.35 -11.58 -32.64
C ALA A 287 -2.00 -12.84 -31.83
N GLU A 288 -2.97 -13.70 -31.57
CA GLU A 288 -2.72 -15.02 -30.99
C GLU A 288 -1.75 -15.80 -31.89
N GLY A 289 -0.68 -16.33 -31.28
CA GLY A 289 0.36 -17.02 -32.03
C GLY A 289 1.64 -17.24 -31.25
N THR A 290 2.63 -17.76 -31.93
CA THR A 290 3.98 -18.00 -31.39
C THR A 290 4.97 -17.00 -32.00
N TYR A 291 5.78 -16.41 -31.15
CA TYR A 291 6.68 -15.32 -31.50
C TYR A 291 8.14 -15.61 -31.11
N THR A 292 9.03 -15.00 -31.88
CA THR A 292 10.41 -14.76 -31.49
C THR A 292 10.52 -13.30 -31.06
N VAL A 293 11.09 -13.05 -29.88
CA VAL A 293 11.20 -11.70 -29.30
C VAL A 293 12.68 -11.34 -29.16
N SER A 294 13.09 -10.25 -29.81
CA SER A 294 14.42 -9.66 -29.71
C SER A 294 14.35 -8.37 -28.90
N VAL A 295 15.25 -8.22 -27.92
CA VAL A 295 15.28 -7.06 -27.03
C VAL A 295 16.64 -6.40 -27.11
N SER A 296 16.68 -5.13 -27.47
CA SER A 296 17.91 -4.37 -27.68
C SER A 296 17.87 -3.02 -26.99
N ALA A 297 18.99 -2.59 -26.44
CA ALA A 297 19.20 -1.20 -26.08
C ALA A 297 19.58 -0.42 -27.34
N ILE A 298 18.97 0.75 -27.53
CA ILE A 298 19.18 1.61 -28.70
C ILE A 298 19.66 2.99 -28.30
N ASP A 299 20.53 3.59 -29.13
CA ASP A 299 20.98 4.97 -28.96
C ASP A 299 19.95 6.01 -29.44
N ASN A 300 20.32 7.30 -29.39
CA ASN A 300 19.47 8.40 -29.87
C ASN A 300 19.18 8.34 -31.39
N GLY A 301 19.96 7.58 -32.16
CA GLY A 301 19.76 7.36 -33.59
C GLY A 301 18.94 6.11 -33.89
N GLY A 302 18.54 5.34 -32.87
CA GLY A 302 17.82 4.07 -33.02
C GLY A 302 18.72 2.88 -33.35
N LEU A 303 20.04 3.06 -33.26
CA LEU A 303 21.00 1.95 -33.52
C LEU A 303 21.16 1.11 -32.25
N SER A 304 21.19 -0.21 -32.40
CA SER A 304 21.44 -1.12 -31.28
C SER A 304 22.87 -0.95 -30.78
N ILE A 305 22.97 -0.75 -29.45
CA ILE A 305 24.23 -0.69 -28.70
C ILE A 305 24.42 -1.89 -27.78
N GLY A 306 23.49 -2.83 -27.82
CA GLY A 306 23.52 -4.07 -27.11
C GLY A 306 22.24 -4.85 -27.30
N THR A 307 22.34 -6.18 -27.41
CA THR A 307 21.17 -7.05 -27.64
C THR A 307 21.21 -8.24 -26.69
N ALA A 308 20.08 -8.50 -26.05
CA ALA A 308 19.90 -9.68 -25.21
C ALA A 308 19.82 -10.98 -26.06
N PRO A 309 20.03 -12.16 -25.46
CA PRO A 309 19.71 -13.41 -26.08
C PRO A 309 18.24 -13.44 -26.55
N THR A 310 18.04 -13.86 -27.80
CA THR A 310 16.71 -13.92 -28.41
C THR A 310 15.80 -14.88 -27.67
N LEU A 311 14.60 -14.42 -27.32
CA LEU A 311 13.57 -15.22 -26.66
C LEU A 311 12.75 -15.94 -27.77
N THR A 312 12.80 -17.25 -27.80
CA THR A 312 12.09 -18.07 -28.82
C THR A 312 10.84 -18.71 -28.22
N ASN A 313 9.89 -19.09 -29.10
CA ASN A 313 8.68 -19.82 -28.75
C ASN A 313 7.83 -19.12 -27.65
N LYS A 314 7.74 -17.79 -27.69
CA LYS A 314 6.88 -17.03 -26.81
C LYS A 314 5.47 -17.00 -27.35
N VAL A 315 4.49 -17.29 -26.51
CA VAL A 315 3.10 -17.48 -26.96
C VAL A 315 2.24 -16.31 -26.51
N ILE A 316 1.53 -15.72 -27.46
CA ILE A 316 0.42 -14.80 -27.19
C ILE A 316 -0.87 -15.61 -27.15
N MET A 317 -1.62 -15.49 -26.08
CA MET A 317 -2.92 -16.14 -25.89
C MET A 317 -4.05 -15.10 -25.99
N ALA A 318 -5.14 -15.50 -26.62
CA ALA A 318 -6.41 -14.76 -26.63
C ALA A 318 -7.31 -15.22 -25.45
N PRO A 319 -8.31 -14.44 -25.07
CA PRO A 319 -8.48 -13.02 -25.39
C PRO A 319 -7.68 -12.11 -24.43
N ASN A 320 -7.04 -11.12 -24.99
CA ASN A 320 -6.40 -9.98 -24.26
C ASN A 320 -5.45 -10.38 -23.12
N LYS A 321 -4.79 -11.54 -23.23
CA LYS A 321 -3.88 -12.03 -22.20
C LYS A 321 -2.54 -11.29 -22.24
N VAL A 322 -1.98 -11.07 -21.06
CA VAL A 322 -0.60 -10.61 -20.90
C VAL A 322 0.28 -11.83 -20.62
N THR A 323 1.27 -12.05 -21.48
CA THR A 323 2.30 -13.08 -21.27
C THR A 323 3.54 -12.40 -20.72
N ASP A 324 3.94 -12.73 -19.50
CA ASP A 324 5.15 -12.21 -18.88
C ASP A 324 6.39 -12.94 -19.41
N LEU A 325 7.32 -12.19 -19.97
CA LEU A 325 8.62 -12.67 -20.46
C LEU A 325 9.70 -12.64 -19.37
N GLY A 326 9.38 -12.08 -18.19
CA GLY A 326 10.30 -11.90 -17.08
C GLY A 326 11.29 -10.75 -17.29
N THR A 327 12.40 -10.80 -16.56
CA THR A 327 13.47 -9.80 -16.66
C THR A 327 14.51 -10.23 -17.70
N VAL A 328 14.75 -9.37 -18.68
CA VAL A 328 15.72 -9.57 -19.74
C VAL A 328 17.00 -8.78 -19.43
N THR A 329 18.15 -9.45 -19.43
CA THR A 329 19.45 -8.80 -19.24
C THR A 329 20.06 -8.46 -20.59
N ILE A 330 20.35 -7.17 -20.80
CA ILE A 330 20.89 -6.64 -22.06
C ILE A 330 22.37 -6.27 -21.87
N PRO A 331 23.31 -6.99 -22.48
CA PRO A 331 24.72 -6.63 -22.48
C PRO A 331 24.94 -5.42 -23.41
N ILE A 332 25.62 -4.39 -22.91
CA ILE A 332 25.95 -3.17 -23.66
C ILE A 332 27.38 -3.28 -24.19
N ASP A 333 27.54 -3.15 -25.49
CA ASP A 333 28.83 -3.29 -26.17
C ASP A 333 29.79 -2.14 -25.77
N GLY A 334 31.05 -2.50 -25.57
CA GLY A 334 32.11 -1.53 -25.27
C GLY A 334 32.17 -1.03 -23.82
N LEU A 335 31.38 -1.63 -22.91
CA LEU A 335 31.34 -1.28 -21.49
C LEU A 335 31.66 -2.47 -20.57
#